data_db96ea99103ec2b7fe9299120154d5f6
#
_entry.id   db96ea99103ec2b7fe9299120154d5f6
#
_cell.length_a   1.000
_cell.length_b   1.000
_cell.length_c   1.000
_cell.angle_alpha   90.00
_cell.angle_beta   90.00
_cell.angle_gamma   90.00
#
_symmetry.space_group_name_H-M   'P 1'
#
loop_
_entity.id
_entity.type
_entity.pdbx_description
1 polymer ?
#
loop_
_entity_poly.entity_id
_entity_poly.type
_entity_poly.pdbx_seq_one_letter_code
_entity_poly.pdbx_strand_id
1 'polypeptide(L)'
;MNEEEGPRGISLRAMIPNAITTLALCMGLTGVSLGVRGEWERALGAIILAGVLDGLDGRIARLLRAQSKFGAELDSLSDNIAFGTAPALILFLWSLQMAPRFGWIAALALAVCCALRLARFNALIDAAEQPHKSAGFNTGVPAPAGAGLAFIPIYLWLVTGNDHFRAWQPVMAWTLFIAALMISSLPTYSWSSIRIRRDWRLFALAGIALLGASLIVTPWITLLFLAGLYLLMIPLAFASYQRVMRRRGAARARGQ
;
A
#
# COMPACT_ATOMS: atom_id res chain seq x y z
N MET A 1 -31.72 -27.92 26.27
CA MET A 1 -32.37 -27.75 24.94
C MET A 1 -31.48 -26.80 24.20
N ASN A 2 -30.53 -27.34 23.42
CA ASN A 2 -29.59 -26.53 22.63
C ASN A 2 -30.33 -26.15 21.33
N GLU A 3 -30.64 -24.88 21.18
CA GLU A 3 -31.06 -24.34 19.88
C GLU A 3 -29.87 -24.48 18.92
N GLU A 4 -29.97 -25.40 17.98
CA GLU A 4 -29.07 -25.48 16.81
C GLU A 4 -29.23 -24.18 16.02
N GLU A 5 -28.26 -23.28 16.16
CA GLU A 5 -28.14 -22.14 15.25
C GLU A 5 -27.90 -22.70 13.83
N GLY A 6 -28.98 -22.78 13.05
CA GLY A 6 -28.91 -23.10 11.62
C GLY A 6 -27.92 -22.16 10.89
N PRO A 7 -27.37 -22.53 9.71
CA PRO A 7 -26.36 -21.77 9.00
C PRO A 7 -26.90 -20.37 8.72
N ARG A 8 -26.36 -19.38 9.44
CA ARG A 8 -26.66 -17.96 9.20
C ARG A 8 -26.14 -17.62 7.81
N GLY A 9 -27.04 -17.52 6.84
CA GLY A 9 -26.72 -17.11 5.48
C GLY A 9 -25.96 -15.77 5.49
N ILE A 10 -24.94 -15.64 4.64
CA ILE A 10 -24.15 -14.42 4.48
C ILE A 10 -25.10 -13.31 4.06
N SER A 11 -25.19 -12.23 4.82
CA SER A 11 -26.07 -11.11 4.46
C SER A 11 -25.57 -10.48 3.14
N LEU A 12 -26.49 -10.16 2.24
CA LEU A 12 -26.18 -9.52 0.96
C LEU A 12 -25.31 -8.25 1.14
N ARG A 13 -25.49 -7.55 2.27
CA ARG A 13 -24.69 -6.38 2.65
C ARG A 13 -23.21 -6.71 2.87
N ALA A 14 -22.87 -7.88 3.39
CA ALA A 14 -21.49 -8.33 3.57
C ALA A 14 -20.86 -8.83 2.25
N MET A 15 -21.65 -9.17 1.25
CA MET A 15 -21.14 -9.59 -0.05
C MET A 15 -20.57 -8.44 -0.88
N ILE A 16 -21.12 -7.21 -0.73
CA ILE A 16 -20.68 -6.06 -1.53
C ILE A 16 -19.19 -5.72 -1.30
N PRO A 17 -18.70 -5.48 -0.07
CA PRO A 17 -17.28 -5.22 0.15
C PRO A 17 -16.41 -6.40 -0.30
N ASN A 18 -16.78 -7.64 0.00
CA ASN A 18 -16.01 -8.81 -0.43
C ASN A 18 -15.92 -8.95 -1.96
N ALA A 19 -16.96 -8.58 -2.69
CA ALA A 19 -16.93 -8.56 -4.16
C ALA A 19 -15.95 -7.50 -4.68
N ILE A 20 -15.86 -6.33 -4.04
CA ILE A 20 -14.91 -5.27 -4.40
C ILE A 20 -13.47 -5.72 -4.12
N THR A 21 -13.22 -6.34 -2.96
CA THR A 21 -11.91 -6.95 -2.62
C THR A 21 -11.51 -8.01 -3.64
N THR A 22 -12.46 -8.89 -4.03
CA THR A 22 -12.21 -9.90 -5.07
C THR A 22 -11.91 -9.25 -6.42
N LEU A 23 -12.58 -8.15 -6.77
CA LEU A 23 -12.28 -7.39 -7.98
C LEU A 23 -10.89 -6.75 -7.92
N ALA A 24 -10.46 -6.25 -6.77
CA ALA A 24 -9.09 -5.74 -6.56
C ALA A 24 -8.05 -6.84 -6.81
N LEU A 25 -8.29 -8.05 -6.29
CA LEU A 25 -7.47 -9.23 -6.56
C LEU A 25 -7.40 -9.54 -8.06
N CYS A 26 -8.55 -9.55 -8.75
CA CYS A 26 -8.60 -9.77 -10.21
C CYS A 26 -7.79 -8.71 -10.97
N MET A 27 -7.82 -7.45 -10.54
CA MET A 27 -7.02 -6.38 -11.14
C MET A 27 -5.52 -6.59 -10.91
N GLY A 28 -5.11 -7.03 -9.71
CA GLY A 28 -3.72 -7.40 -9.43
C GLY A 28 -3.20 -8.50 -10.39
N LEU A 29 -3.95 -9.57 -10.53
CA LEU A 29 -3.63 -10.68 -11.46
C LEU A 29 -3.68 -10.26 -12.93
N THR A 30 -4.63 -9.39 -13.30
CA THR A 30 -4.70 -8.81 -14.64
C THR A 30 -3.45 -7.99 -14.94
N GLY A 31 -2.92 -7.24 -13.97
CA GLY A 31 -1.67 -6.52 -14.09
C GLY A 31 -0.49 -7.44 -14.44
N VAL A 32 -0.40 -8.61 -13.80
CA VAL A 32 0.62 -9.62 -14.15
C VAL A 32 0.43 -10.14 -15.58
N SER A 33 -0.81 -10.46 -15.98
CA SER A 33 -1.11 -10.92 -17.34
C SER A 33 -0.71 -9.90 -18.41
N LEU A 34 -0.98 -8.61 -18.15
CA LEU A 34 -0.57 -7.51 -19.02
C LEU A 34 0.96 -7.34 -19.05
N GLY A 35 1.63 -7.52 -17.90
CA GLY A 35 3.09 -7.53 -17.81
C GLY A 35 3.73 -8.64 -18.64
N VAL A 36 3.16 -9.84 -18.66
CA VAL A 36 3.60 -10.95 -19.53
C VAL A 36 3.51 -10.59 -21.02
N ARG A 37 2.53 -9.76 -21.40
CA ARG A 37 2.38 -9.25 -22.78
C ARG A 37 3.27 -8.06 -23.10
N GLY A 38 4.02 -7.53 -22.12
CA GLY A 38 4.82 -6.32 -22.27
C GLY A 38 4.02 -5.01 -22.29
N GLU A 39 2.73 -5.06 -21.90
CA GLU A 39 1.83 -3.89 -21.86
C GLU A 39 2.00 -3.14 -20.52
N TRP A 40 3.18 -2.55 -20.30
CA TRP A 40 3.60 -2.03 -19.00
C TRP A 40 2.69 -0.96 -18.44
N GLU A 41 2.28 0.02 -19.26
CA GLU A 41 1.37 1.08 -18.83
C GLU A 41 0.03 0.53 -18.32
N ARG A 42 -0.53 -0.43 -19.04
CA ARG A 42 -1.78 -1.08 -18.64
C ARG A 42 -1.60 -1.97 -17.41
N ALA A 43 -0.45 -2.64 -17.30
CA ALA A 43 -0.12 -3.45 -16.13
C ALA A 43 -0.09 -2.59 -14.86
N LEU A 44 0.57 -1.44 -14.92
CA LEU A 44 0.60 -0.50 -13.80
C LEU A 44 -0.79 0.09 -13.52
N GLY A 45 -1.53 0.44 -14.57
CA GLY A 45 -2.92 0.92 -14.45
C GLY A 45 -3.82 -0.08 -13.72
N ALA A 46 -3.66 -1.37 -13.98
CA ALA A 46 -4.41 -2.43 -13.29
C ALA A 46 -4.06 -2.49 -11.78
N ILE A 47 -2.78 -2.36 -11.41
CA ILE A 47 -2.35 -2.33 -9.99
C ILE A 47 -2.87 -1.07 -9.29
N ILE A 48 -2.87 0.09 -9.97
CA ILE A 48 -3.43 1.34 -9.42
C ILE A 48 -4.93 1.17 -9.18
N LEU A 49 -5.65 0.58 -10.14
CA LEU A 49 -7.08 0.30 -10.00
C LEU A 49 -7.34 -0.68 -8.85
N ALA A 50 -6.50 -1.71 -8.68
CA ALA A 50 -6.56 -2.58 -7.50
C ALA A 50 -6.45 -1.78 -6.21
N GLY A 51 -5.52 -0.80 -6.11
CA GLY A 51 -5.37 0.06 -4.94
C GLY A 51 -6.56 0.99 -4.68
N VAL A 52 -7.22 1.46 -5.74
CA VAL A 52 -8.46 2.25 -5.60
C VAL A 52 -9.59 1.37 -5.06
N LEU A 53 -9.76 0.15 -5.58
CA LEU A 53 -10.78 -0.80 -5.14
C LEU A 53 -10.57 -1.22 -3.69
N ASP A 54 -9.32 -1.53 -3.29
CA ASP A 54 -8.92 -1.81 -1.92
C ASP A 54 -9.28 -0.66 -0.95
N GLY A 55 -8.97 0.59 -1.33
CA GLY A 55 -9.35 1.75 -0.53
C GLY A 55 -10.87 1.96 -0.43
N LEU A 56 -11.65 1.45 -1.38
CA LEU A 56 -13.10 1.55 -1.40
C LEU A 56 -13.78 0.47 -0.55
N ASP A 57 -13.34 -0.79 -0.63
CA ASP A 57 -13.99 -1.92 0.05
C ASP A 57 -14.00 -1.76 1.58
N GLY A 58 -12.88 -1.35 2.17
CA GLY A 58 -12.81 -1.06 3.60
C GLY A 58 -13.69 0.12 4.03
N ARG A 59 -13.90 1.13 3.17
CA ARG A 59 -14.82 2.23 3.45
C ARG A 59 -16.28 1.78 3.34
N ILE A 60 -16.60 1.01 2.31
CA ILE A 60 -17.94 0.45 2.08
C ILE A 60 -18.31 -0.54 3.19
N ALA A 61 -17.39 -1.40 3.62
CA ALA A 61 -17.60 -2.32 4.75
C ALA A 61 -17.98 -1.57 6.04
N ARG A 62 -17.29 -0.46 6.33
CA ARG A 62 -17.62 0.40 7.49
C ARG A 62 -18.95 1.11 7.32
N LEU A 63 -19.25 1.65 6.14
CA LEU A 63 -20.49 2.37 5.86
C LEU A 63 -21.72 1.46 5.99
N LEU A 64 -21.60 0.22 5.47
CA LEU A 64 -22.66 -0.78 5.51
C LEU A 64 -22.73 -1.54 6.84
N ARG A 65 -21.80 -1.30 7.78
CA ARG A 65 -21.63 -2.07 9.02
C ARG A 65 -21.54 -3.60 8.75
N ALA A 66 -20.82 -3.95 7.68
CA ALA A 66 -20.72 -5.30 7.12
C ALA A 66 -19.33 -5.90 7.31
N GLN A 67 -18.60 -5.47 8.34
CA GLN A 67 -17.29 -6.03 8.68
C GLN A 67 -17.43 -7.47 9.15
N SER A 68 -16.60 -8.37 8.61
CA SER A 68 -16.58 -9.78 8.96
C SER A 68 -15.15 -10.30 9.05
N LYS A 69 -14.92 -11.36 9.82
CA LYS A 69 -13.60 -12.03 9.88
C LYS A 69 -13.19 -12.55 8.49
N PHE A 70 -14.12 -13.15 7.77
CA PHE A 70 -13.87 -13.62 6.40
C PHE A 70 -13.44 -12.48 5.47
N GLY A 71 -14.11 -11.31 5.54
CA GLY A 71 -13.74 -10.15 4.73
C GLY A 71 -12.34 -9.64 5.05
N ALA A 72 -11.95 -9.59 6.32
CA ALA A 72 -10.62 -9.15 6.75
C ALA A 72 -9.50 -10.10 6.28
N GLU A 73 -9.75 -11.43 6.29
CA GLU A 73 -8.79 -12.41 5.75
C GLU A 73 -8.69 -12.31 4.22
N LEU A 74 -9.83 -12.18 3.53
CA LEU A 74 -9.88 -12.01 2.08
C LEU A 74 -9.12 -10.75 1.64
N ASP A 75 -9.30 -9.64 2.35
CA ASP A 75 -8.61 -8.37 2.17
C ASP A 75 -7.09 -8.54 2.27
N SER A 76 -6.61 -9.16 3.35
CA SER A 76 -5.18 -9.42 3.55
C SER A 76 -4.57 -10.31 2.46
N LEU A 77 -5.30 -11.33 2.00
CA LEU A 77 -4.85 -12.20 0.90
C LEU A 77 -4.82 -11.45 -0.43
N SER A 78 -5.86 -10.65 -0.71
CA SER A 78 -5.95 -9.79 -1.88
C SER A 78 -4.80 -8.78 -1.92
N ASP A 79 -4.53 -8.11 -0.81
CA ASP A 79 -3.43 -7.15 -0.62
C ASP A 79 -2.07 -7.78 -0.92
N ASN A 80 -1.81 -8.98 -0.37
CA ASN A 80 -0.55 -9.67 -0.59
C ASN A 80 -0.32 -10.00 -2.08
N ILE A 81 -1.38 -10.36 -2.79
CA ILE A 81 -1.30 -10.66 -4.22
C ILE A 81 -1.20 -9.38 -5.04
N ALA A 82 -2.08 -8.41 -4.82
CA ALA A 82 -2.17 -7.20 -5.63
C ALA A 82 -1.00 -6.22 -5.39
N PHE A 83 -0.46 -6.13 -4.16
CA PHE A 83 0.59 -5.15 -3.80
C PHE A 83 1.93 -5.77 -3.39
N GLY A 84 1.99 -7.10 -3.25
CA GLY A 84 3.23 -7.83 -3.02
C GLY A 84 3.66 -8.61 -4.25
N THR A 85 2.90 -9.65 -4.57
CA THR A 85 3.26 -10.63 -5.60
C THR A 85 3.19 -10.05 -7.01
N ALA A 86 2.10 -9.36 -7.36
CA ALA A 86 1.92 -8.81 -8.70
C ALA A 86 2.97 -7.74 -9.05
N PRO A 87 3.27 -6.74 -8.20
CA PRO A 87 4.36 -5.80 -8.43
C PRO A 87 5.74 -6.47 -8.55
N ALA A 88 6.02 -7.48 -7.72
CA ALA A 88 7.27 -8.23 -7.78
C ALA A 88 7.44 -8.94 -9.13
N LEU A 89 6.37 -9.60 -9.63
CA LEU A 89 6.36 -10.26 -10.92
C LEU A 89 6.48 -9.27 -12.09
N ILE A 90 5.78 -8.13 -12.03
CA ILE A 90 5.86 -7.09 -13.05
C ILE A 90 7.29 -6.54 -13.14
N LEU A 91 7.94 -6.22 -12.01
CA LEU A 91 9.32 -5.76 -11.98
C LEU A 91 10.30 -6.83 -12.48
N PHE A 92 10.04 -8.11 -12.13
CA PHE A 92 10.82 -9.22 -12.64
C PHE A 92 10.73 -9.32 -14.15
N LEU A 93 9.54 -9.36 -14.70
CA LEU A 93 9.31 -9.45 -16.15
C LEU A 93 9.83 -8.23 -16.91
N TRP A 94 9.74 -7.03 -16.29
CA TRP A 94 10.15 -5.80 -16.95
C TRP A 94 11.66 -5.63 -17.02
N SER A 95 12.40 -5.97 -15.95
CA SER A 95 13.82 -5.67 -15.84
C SER A 95 14.63 -6.80 -15.18
N LEU A 96 14.20 -7.31 -14.01
CA LEU A 96 15.01 -8.16 -13.15
C LEU A 96 15.33 -9.53 -13.77
N GLN A 97 14.54 -10.02 -14.73
CA GLN A 97 14.85 -11.26 -15.47
C GLN A 97 16.19 -11.19 -16.23
N MET A 98 16.68 -9.99 -16.53
CA MET A 98 17.99 -9.79 -17.16
C MET A 98 19.15 -9.90 -16.16
N ALA A 99 18.88 -9.94 -14.85
CA ALA A 99 19.92 -10.07 -13.82
C ALA A 99 20.35 -11.53 -13.67
N PRO A 100 21.63 -11.88 -13.89
CA PRO A 100 22.12 -13.24 -13.74
C PRO A 100 21.93 -13.71 -12.29
N ARG A 101 21.12 -14.74 -12.06
CA ARG A 101 20.90 -15.43 -10.77
C ARG A 101 20.16 -14.66 -9.66
N PHE A 102 20.30 -13.33 -9.55
CA PHE A 102 19.81 -12.57 -8.39
C PHE A 102 18.49 -11.83 -8.61
N GLY A 103 18.05 -11.64 -9.86
CA GLY A 103 16.83 -10.88 -10.15
C GLY A 103 15.57 -11.50 -9.55
N TRP A 104 15.47 -12.83 -9.58
CA TRP A 104 14.35 -13.54 -8.94
C TRP A 104 14.36 -13.37 -7.41
N ILE A 105 15.55 -13.37 -6.79
CA ILE A 105 15.69 -13.18 -5.34
C ILE A 105 15.18 -11.79 -4.94
N ALA A 106 15.48 -10.75 -5.73
CA ALA A 106 14.97 -9.41 -5.45
C ALA A 106 13.44 -9.32 -5.57
N ALA A 107 12.85 -9.96 -6.58
CA ALA A 107 11.39 -10.05 -6.71
C ALA A 107 10.76 -10.82 -5.54
N LEU A 108 11.33 -11.97 -5.16
CA LEU A 108 10.89 -12.74 -4.00
C LEU A 108 11.00 -11.92 -2.70
N ALA A 109 12.08 -11.16 -2.51
CA ALA A 109 12.26 -10.32 -1.34
C ALA A 109 11.10 -9.31 -1.20
N LEU A 110 10.68 -8.67 -2.30
CA LEU A 110 9.56 -7.73 -2.28
C LEU A 110 8.25 -8.43 -1.87
N ALA A 111 7.93 -9.56 -2.50
CA ALA A 111 6.70 -10.31 -2.21
C ALA A 111 6.68 -10.84 -0.77
N VAL A 112 7.79 -11.44 -0.30
CA VAL A 112 7.90 -11.98 1.06
C VAL A 112 7.85 -10.87 2.11
N CYS A 113 8.55 -9.75 1.91
CA CYS A 113 8.50 -8.63 2.85
C CYS A 113 7.09 -8.01 2.93
N CYS A 114 6.35 -7.98 1.81
CA CYS A 114 4.94 -7.58 1.82
C CYS A 114 4.08 -8.55 2.65
N ALA A 115 4.21 -9.86 2.44
CA ALA A 115 3.49 -10.89 3.18
C ALA A 115 3.80 -10.81 4.69
N LEU A 116 5.07 -10.73 5.07
CA LEU A 116 5.49 -10.61 6.47
C LEU A 116 4.96 -9.33 7.13
N ARG A 117 4.93 -8.23 6.38
CA ARG A 117 4.35 -6.98 6.85
C ARG A 117 2.86 -7.14 7.15
N LEU A 118 2.09 -7.73 6.24
CA LEU A 118 0.65 -7.96 6.41
C LEU A 118 0.38 -8.91 7.59
N ALA A 119 1.13 -10.01 7.68
CA ALA A 119 1.04 -10.95 8.79
C ALA A 119 1.32 -10.27 10.15
N ARG A 120 2.38 -9.44 10.23
CA ARG A 120 2.69 -8.65 11.43
C ARG A 120 1.57 -7.68 11.78
N PHE A 121 0.98 -7.01 10.78
CA PHE A 121 -0.12 -6.09 11.01
C PHE A 121 -1.34 -6.80 11.57
N ASN A 122 -1.73 -7.94 10.98
CA ASN A 122 -2.86 -8.75 11.44
C ASN A 122 -2.65 -9.29 12.85
N ALA A 123 -1.46 -9.80 13.16
CA ALA A 123 -1.13 -10.28 14.51
C ALA A 123 -1.20 -9.17 15.58
N LEU A 124 -1.02 -7.91 15.20
CA LEU A 124 -1.08 -6.77 16.12
C LEU A 124 -2.50 -6.18 16.25
N ILE A 125 -3.46 -6.55 15.40
CA ILE A 125 -4.83 -6.04 15.50
C ILE A 125 -5.48 -6.42 16.84
N ASP A 126 -5.24 -7.64 17.32
CA ASP A 126 -5.78 -8.18 18.57
C ASP A 126 -4.94 -7.81 19.80
N ALA A 127 -3.80 -7.16 19.63
CA ALA A 127 -2.95 -6.76 20.75
C ALA A 127 -3.52 -5.51 21.46
N ALA A 128 -3.69 -5.59 22.79
CA ALA A 128 -4.30 -4.54 23.62
C ALA A 128 -3.54 -3.20 23.62
N GLU A 129 -2.24 -3.19 23.28
CA GLU A 129 -1.42 -1.99 23.21
C GLU A 129 -0.71 -1.87 21.87
N GLN A 130 -1.08 -0.86 21.08
CA GLN A 130 -0.38 -0.47 19.87
C GLN A 130 0.30 0.91 20.07
N PRO A 131 1.57 0.96 20.54
CA PRO A 131 2.25 2.23 20.91
C PRO A 131 2.33 3.24 19.77
N HIS A 132 2.46 2.76 18.52
CA HIS A 132 2.55 3.62 17.34
C HIS A 132 1.18 4.20 16.95
N LYS A 133 0.11 3.40 17.00
CA LYS A 133 -1.27 3.85 16.69
C LYS A 133 -1.76 4.89 17.68
N SER A 134 -1.46 4.73 18.97
CA SER A 134 -1.79 5.72 20.01
C SER A 134 -1.08 7.07 19.80
N ALA A 135 0.00 7.10 19.02
CA ALA A 135 0.73 8.30 18.66
C ALA A 135 0.35 8.87 17.27
N GLY A 136 -0.59 8.25 16.54
CA GLY A 136 -1.04 8.68 15.21
C GLY A 136 -0.11 8.26 14.07
N PHE A 137 0.73 7.22 14.26
CA PHE A 137 1.67 6.71 13.26
C PHE A 137 1.35 5.25 12.91
N ASN A 138 1.60 4.89 11.66
CA ASN A 138 1.61 3.50 11.19
C ASN A 138 3.02 2.91 11.34
N THR A 139 3.12 1.59 11.43
CA THR A 139 4.39 0.87 11.48
C THR A 139 4.76 0.38 10.08
N GLY A 140 5.85 0.89 9.51
CA GLY A 140 6.33 0.57 8.16
C GLY A 140 5.52 1.19 7.03
N VAL A 141 5.95 0.96 5.79
CA VAL A 141 5.27 1.46 4.57
C VAL A 141 4.05 0.57 4.28
N PRO A 142 2.82 1.12 4.07
CA PRO A 142 1.64 0.35 3.68
C PRO A 142 1.84 -0.43 2.37
N ALA A 143 1.19 -1.61 2.21
CA ALA A 143 1.38 -2.45 1.02
C ALA A 143 1.07 -1.73 -0.30
N PRO A 144 -0.05 -1.01 -0.46
CA PRO A 144 -0.32 -0.24 -1.68
C PRO A 144 0.75 0.86 -1.94
N ALA A 145 1.20 1.54 -0.89
CA ALA A 145 2.26 2.54 -1.03
C ALA A 145 3.60 1.89 -1.40
N GLY A 146 3.93 0.73 -0.82
CA GLY A 146 5.11 -0.05 -1.16
C GLY A 146 5.13 -0.46 -2.63
N ALA A 147 4.00 -0.95 -3.14
CA ALA A 147 3.84 -1.26 -4.57
C ALA A 147 4.05 -0.03 -5.46
N GLY A 148 3.41 1.10 -5.11
CA GLY A 148 3.57 2.36 -5.84
C GLY A 148 5.01 2.87 -5.85
N LEU A 149 5.72 2.76 -4.73
CA LEU A 149 7.14 3.12 -4.61
C LEU A 149 8.05 2.16 -5.40
N ALA A 150 7.75 0.87 -5.40
CA ALA A 150 8.52 -0.13 -6.13
C ALA A 150 8.52 0.14 -7.64
N PHE A 151 7.46 0.75 -8.17
CA PHE A 151 7.32 1.10 -9.58
C PHE A 151 8.01 2.42 -10.00
N ILE A 152 8.67 3.15 -9.10
CA ILE A 152 9.37 4.41 -9.45
C ILE A 152 10.31 4.25 -10.66
N PRO A 153 11.13 3.20 -10.80
CA PRO A 153 11.97 3.02 -11.99
C PRO A 153 11.14 2.92 -13.28
N ILE A 154 9.99 2.25 -13.26
CA ILE A 154 9.10 2.16 -14.42
C ILE A 154 8.48 3.52 -14.73
N TYR A 155 8.03 4.28 -13.72
CA TYR A 155 7.50 5.64 -13.94
C TYR A 155 8.54 6.55 -14.57
N LEU A 156 9.79 6.51 -14.08
CA LEU A 156 10.90 7.27 -14.66
C LEU A 156 11.16 6.87 -16.11
N TRP A 157 11.16 5.58 -16.42
CA TRP A 157 11.31 5.08 -17.77
C TRP A 157 10.17 5.55 -18.68
N LEU A 158 8.91 5.47 -18.25
CA LEU A 158 7.74 5.92 -19.02
C LEU A 158 7.74 7.42 -19.27
N VAL A 159 8.23 8.22 -18.32
CA VAL A 159 8.28 9.69 -18.45
C VAL A 159 9.45 10.16 -19.30
N THR A 160 10.62 9.54 -19.16
CA THR A 160 11.86 10.01 -19.79
C THR A 160 12.23 9.28 -21.06
N GLY A 161 11.69 8.07 -21.29
CA GLY A 161 12.09 7.18 -22.40
C GLY A 161 13.53 6.64 -22.27
N ASN A 162 14.19 6.84 -21.11
CA ASN A 162 15.59 6.48 -20.94
C ASN A 162 15.74 5.06 -20.38
N ASP A 163 16.32 4.15 -21.18
CA ASP A 163 16.51 2.74 -20.82
C ASP A 163 17.48 2.51 -19.65
N HIS A 164 18.23 3.53 -19.21
CA HIS A 164 19.03 3.44 -18.00
C HIS A 164 18.20 3.08 -16.76
N PHE A 165 16.95 3.59 -16.68
CA PHE A 165 16.02 3.25 -15.58
C PHE A 165 15.50 1.82 -15.66
N ARG A 166 15.61 1.17 -16.83
CA ARG A 166 15.26 -0.23 -17.04
C ARG A 166 16.41 -1.20 -16.74
N ALA A 167 17.62 -0.71 -16.57
CA ALA A 167 18.78 -1.54 -16.25
C ALA A 167 18.52 -2.31 -14.94
N TRP A 168 18.86 -3.60 -14.92
CA TRP A 168 18.55 -4.48 -13.77
C TRP A 168 19.24 -4.08 -12.46
N GLN A 169 20.44 -3.46 -12.54
CA GLN A 169 21.21 -3.07 -11.36
C GLN A 169 20.47 -2.03 -10.49
N PRO A 170 20.10 -0.84 -10.99
CA PRO A 170 19.35 0.13 -10.21
C PRO A 170 17.96 -0.39 -9.82
N VAL A 171 17.28 -1.16 -10.69
CA VAL A 171 15.97 -1.73 -10.37
C VAL A 171 16.07 -2.73 -9.23
N MET A 172 17.09 -3.60 -9.22
CA MET A 172 17.31 -4.57 -8.15
C MET A 172 17.62 -3.88 -6.82
N ALA A 173 18.54 -2.91 -6.81
CA ALA A 173 18.88 -2.16 -5.60
C ALA A 173 17.65 -1.42 -5.04
N TRP A 174 16.85 -0.82 -5.93
CA TRP A 174 15.61 -0.13 -5.57
C TRP A 174 14.56 -1.08 -5.00
N THR A 175 14.33 -2.23 -5.67
CA THR A 175 13.36 -3.24 -5.22
C THR A 175 13.71 -3.78 -3.82
N LEU A 176 14.98 -4.09 -3.57
CA LEU A 176 15.46 -4.54 -2.26
C LEU A 176 15.32 -3.44 -1.19
N PHE A 177 15.59 -2.18 -1.55
CA PHE A 177 15.40 -1.04 -0.64
C PHE A 177 13.93 -0.89 -0.24
N ILE A 178 12.99 -0.97 -1.18
CA ILE A 178 11.55 -0.90 -0.87
C ILE A 178 11.10 -2.11 -0.05
N ALA A 179 11.57 -3.32 -0.37
CA ALA A 179 11.31 -4.51 0.43
C ALA A 179 11.74 -4.32 1.90
N ALA A 180 12.93 -3.78 2.12
CA ALA A 180 13.43 -3.46 3.46
C ALA A 180 12.58 -2.38 4.16
N LEU A 181 12.13 -1.35 3.45
CA LEU A 181 11.23 -0.33 4.00
C LEU A 181 9.88 -0.91 4.41
N MET A 182 9.33 -1.88 3.65
CA MET A 182 8.04 -2.50 3.96
C MET A 182 8.09 -3.31 5.27
N ILE A 183 9.19 -4.06 5.51
CA ILE A 183 9.35 -4.86 6.74
C ILE A 183 9.86 -4.03 7.92
N SER A 184 10.37 -2.83 7.68
CA SER A 184 10.89 -1.95 8.73
C SER A 184 9.82 -1.57 9.75
N SER A 185 10.24 -1.18 10.95
CA SER A 185 9.37 -0.63 12.00
C SER A 185 9.34 0.91 11.98
N LEU A 186 9.72 1.53 10.86
CA LEU A 186 9.74 2.99 10.74
C LEU A 186 8.33 3.57 10.90
N PRO A 187 8.15 4.61 11.75
CA PRO A 187 6.87 5.28 11.89
C PRO A 187 6.57 6.07 10.62
N THR A 188 5.43 5.81 10.00
CA THR A 188 4.92 6.57 8.86
C THR A 188 3.65 7.33 9.26
N TYR A 189 3.40 8.48 8.65
CA TYR A 189 2.20 9.26 8.98
C TYR A 189 0.93 8.49 8.63
N SER A 190 -0.03 8.44 9.57
CA SER A 190 -1.37 7.93 9.30
C SER A 190 -2.24 9.06 8.73
N TRP A 191 -2.74 8.88 7.52
CA TRP A 191 -3.63 9.85 6.85
C TRP A 191 -4.95 10.07 7.61
N SER A 192 -5.36 9.13 8.45
CA SER A 192 -6.58 9.22 9.26
C SER A 192 -6.52 10.28 10.36
N SER A 193 -5.33 10.77 10.72
CA SER A 193 -5.13 11.78 11.77
C SER A 193 -5.19 13.21 11.26
N ILE A 194 -5.26 13.44 9.94
CA ILE A 194 -5.28 14.80 9.37
C ILE A 194 -6.68 15.40 9.53
N ARG A 195 -6.80 16.40 10.42
CA ARG A 195 -8.02 17.20 10.56
C ARG A 195 -7.87 18.50 9.78
N ILE A 196 -8.64 18.63 8.68
CA ILE A 196 -8.64 19.85 7.87
C ILE A 196 -9.55 20.89 8.55
N ARG A 197 -9.02 22.08 8.85
CA ARG A 197 -9.79 23.21 9.36
C ARG A 197 -10.86 23.61 8.36
N ARG A 198 -11.98 24.15 8.85
CA ARG A 198 -13.16 24.48 8.05
C ARG A 198 -12.83 25.42 6.88
N ASP A 199 -11.93 26.36 7.13
CA ASP A 199 -11.50 27.39 6.16
C ASP A 199 -10.70 26.81 4.97
N TRP A 200 -10.05 25.65 5.15
CA TRP A 200 -9.23 24.99 4.14
C TRP A 200 -9.96 23.91 3.33
N ARG A 201 -11.25 23.69 3.61
CA ARG A 201 -12.00 22.59 2.94
C ARG A 201 -12.15 22.79 1.43
N LEU A 202 -12.38 24.03 0.98
CA LEU A 202 -12.51 24.32 -0.46
C LEU A 202 -11.17 24.14 -1.18
N PHE A 203 -10.05 24.57 -0.58
CA PHE A 203 -8.72 24.35 -1.13
C PHE A 203 -8.37 22.86 -1.17
N ALA A 204 -8.75 22.09 -0.16
CA ALA A 204 -8.54 20.64 -0.13
C ALA A 204 -9.36 19.94 -1.23
N LEU A 205 -10.62 20.32 -1.44
CA LEU A 205 -11.46 19.79 -2.51
C LEU A 205 -10.89 20.15 -3.90
N ALA A 206 -10.46 21.40 -4.09
CA ALA A 206 -9.80 21.81 -5.34
C ALA A 206 -8.50 21.03 -5.58
N GLY A 207 -7.69 20.81 -4.53
CA GLY A 207 -6.47 20.00 -4.60
C GLY A 207 -6.75 18.55 -4.98
N ILE A 208 -7.78 17.92 -4.39
CA ILE A 208 -8.20 16.56 -4.74
C ILE A 208 -8.68 16.49 -6.20
N ALA A 209 -9.47 17.47 -6.65
CA ALA A 209 -9.94 17.53 -8.04
C ALA A 209 -8.78 17.71 -9.03
N LEU A 210 -7.82 18.58 -8.73
CA LEU A 210 -6.61 18.78 -9.55
C LEU A 210 -5.72 17.53 -9.58
N LEU A 211 -5.55 16.84 -8.45
CA LEU A 211 -4.83 15.56 -8.40
C LEU A 211 -5.54 14.50 -9.25
N GLY A 212 -6.86 14.41 -9.16
CA GLY A 212 -7.64 13.49 -9.99
C GLY A 212 -7.51 13.81 -11.48
N ALA A 213 -7.60 15.07 -11.87
CA ALA A 213 -7.39 15.51 -13.23
C ALA A 213 -5.97 15.22 -13.72
N SER A 214 -4.95 15.49 -12.89
CA SER A 214 -3.55 15.19 -13.20
C SER A 214 -3.29 13.69 -13.38
N LEU A 215 -3.93 12.82 -12.58
CA LEU A 215 -3.84 11.37 -12.74
C LEU A 215 -4.45 10.87 -14.06
N ILE A 216 -5.46 11.57 -14.59
CA ILE A 216 -6.07 11.23 -15.89
C ILE A 216 -5.20 11.72 -17.05
N VAL A 217 -4.67 12.95 -16.96
CA VAL A 217 -3.93 13.60 -18.07
C VAL A 217 -2.47 13.15 -18.12
N THR A 218 -1.81 13.07 -16.97
CA THR A 218 -0.37 12.74 -16.86
C THR A 218 -0.13 11.75 -15.70
N PRO A 219 -0.62 10.49 -15.81
CA PRO A 219 -0.63 9.55 -14.70
C PRO A 219 0.77 9.29 -14.14
N TRP A 220 1.75 9.06 -15.00
CA TRP A 220 3.10 8.66 -14.58
C TRP A 220 3.86 9.77 -13.86
N ILE A 221 3.74 11.02 -14.33
CA ILE A 221 4.35 12.18 -13.66
C ILE A 221 3.70 12.41 -12.30
N THR A 222 2.38 12.31 -12.23
CA THR A 222 1.63 12.51 -10.98
C THR A 222 1.98 11.44 -9.95
N LEU A 223 2.06 10.17 -10.36
CA LEU A 223 2.45 9.08 -9.48
C LEU A 223 3.90 9.21 -9.01
N LEU A 224 4.80 9.61 -9.90
CA LEU A 224 6.20 9.87 -9.55
C LEU A 224 6.32 11.00 -8.53
N PHE A 225 5.55 12.08 -8.71
CA PHE A 225 5.50 13.19 -7.76
C PHE A 225 4.96 12.74 -6.38
N LEU A 226 3.85 12.00 -6.37
CA LEU A 226 3.26 11.46 -5.13
C LEU A 226 4.20 10.50 -4.42
N ALA A 227 4.87 9.63 -5.16
CA ALA A 227 5.85 8.69 -4.62
C ALA A 227 7.07 9.43 -4.04
N GLY A 228 7.58 10.44 -4.73
CA GLY A 228 8.67 11.31 -4.24
C GLY A 228 8.28 12.07 -2.96
N LEU A 229 7.08 12.65 -2.94
CA LEU A 229 6.54 13.33 -1.77
C LEU A 229 6.41 12.36 -0.58
N TYR A 230 5.91 11.15 -0.82
CA TYR A 230 5.79 10.12 0.21
C TYR A 230 7.16 9.74 0.79
N LEU A 231 8.18 9.54 -0.06
CA LEU A 231 9.55 9.24 0.39
C LEU A 231 10.13 10.37 1.26
N LEU A 232 9.91 11.63 0.87
CA LEU A 232 10.34 12.79 1.66
C LEU A 232 9.63 12.88 3.01
N MET A 233 8.38 12.40 3.09
CA MET A 233 7.64 12.39 4.36
C MET A 233 8.13 11.32 5.35
N ILE A 234 8.81 10.25 4.92
CA ILE A 234 9.32 9.19 5.81
C ILE A 234 10.30 9.74 6.85
N PRO A 235 11.40 10.45 6.48
CA PRO A 235 12.34 11.00 7.47
C PRO A 235 11.69 12.07 8.36
N LEU A 236 10.73 12.85 7.84
CA LEU A 236 9.98 13.82 8.62
C LEU A 236 9.08 13.15 9.67
N ALA A 237 8.43 12.04 9.30
CA ALA A 237 7.64 11.23 10.22
C ALA A 237 8.51 10.65 11.34
N PHE A 238 9.69 10.14 11.00
CA PHE A 238 10.65 9.61 11.98
C PHE A 238 11.12 10.69 12.97
N ALA A 239 11.49 11.86 12.48
CA ALA A 239 11.90 13.00 13.33
C ALA A 239 10.75 13.48 14.24
N SER A 240 9.52 13.54 13.72
CA SER A 240 8.32 13.89 14.50
C SER A 240 8.03 12.85 15.58
N TYR A 241 8.11 11.57 15.26
CA TYR A 241 7.89 10.49 16.22
C TYR A 241 8.87 10.55 17.37
N GLN A 242 10.17 10.76 17.10
CA GLN A 242 11.18 10.90 18.15
C GLN A 242 10.88 12.09 19.09
N ARG A 243 10.40 13.22 18.55
CA ARG A 243 10.00 14.39 19.37
C ARG A 243 8.83 14.05 20.28
N VAL A 244 7.81 13.34 19.80
CA VAL A 244 6.65 12.91 20.58
C VAL A 244 7.06 11.97 21.71
N MET A 245 7.91 10.98 21.42
CA MET A 245 8.38 10.02 22.41
C MET A 245 9.23 10.69 23.52
N ARG A 246 10.12 11.61 23.16
CA ARG A 246 10.90 12.40 24.13
C ARG A 246 9.99 13.22 25.07
N ARG A 247 8.92 13.85 24.52
CA ARG A 247 7.95 14.62 25.34
C ARG A 247 7.16 13.72 26.29
N ARG A 248 6.74 12.52 25.85
CA ARG A 248 6.04 11.55 26.70
C ARG A 248 6.95 10.99 27.80
N GLY A 249 8.21 10.72 27.50
CA GLY A 249 9.22 10.30 28.50
C GLY A 249 9.46 11.36 29.56
N ALA A 250 9.61 12.62 29.16
CA ALA A 250 9.79 13.75 30.09
C ALA A 250 8.54 14.00 30.96
N ALA A 251 7.33 13.78 30.44
CA ALA A 251 6.09 13.90 31.21
C ALA A 251 5.95 12.79 32.26
N ARG A 252 6.33 11.56 31.92
CA ARG A 252 6.35 10.42 32.88
C ARG A 252 7.38 10.64 34.00
N ALA A 253 8.54 11.17 33.68
CA ALA A 253 9.57 11.46 34.69
C ALA A 253 9.24 12.63 35.63
N ARG A 254 8.29 13.51 35.26
CA ARG A 254 7.81 14.63 36.12
C ARG A 254 6.58 14.26 36.95
N GLY A 255 5.92 13.13 36.66
CA GLY A 255 4.74 12.65 37.37
C GLY A 255 5.04 11.55 38.40
N GLN A 256 6.32 11.19 38.56
CA GLN A 256 6.86 10.39 39.67
C GLN A 256 7.62 11.30 40.62
#